data_46d2dab59aa2315ea005c8f8610ec6ac
#
_entry.id   46d2dab59aa2315ea005c8f8610ec6ac
#
_cell.length_a   1.000
_cell.length_b   1.000
_cell.length_c   1.000
_cell.angle_alpha   90.00
_cell.angle_beta   90.00
_cell.angle_gamma   90.00
#
_symmetry.space_group_name_H-M   'P 1'
#
loop_
_entity.id
_entity.type
_entity.pdbx_description
1 polymer ?
#
loop_
_entity_poly.entity_id
_entity_poly.type
_entity_poly.pdbx_seq_one_letter_code
_entity_poly.pdbx_strand_id
1 'polypeptide(L)'
;RTLFLAHTKELVLQGYDNFKRFWSEESCGRYVDEFHESDQFNVCASVQSIVRNLEDFDPYQFGYIIIDECHHAAADTYQKILAYFKPNFTLGLTATDERADGEDLLKTFQKVAHRLDIEDAVEQGILVPVRCIRIKTNIDLRDVRINGFKYNSLDLESKIVVPGRNQLIVDTYLE
;
A
#
# COMPACT_ATOMS: atom_id res chain seq x y z
N ARG A 1 -7.66 19.91 9.01
CA ARG A 1 -6.75 18.86 9.45
C ARG A 1 -6.84 17.65 8.52
N THR A 2 -5.72 16.95 8.35
CA THR A 2 -5.58 15.81 7.42
C THR A 2 -5.15 14.56 8.18
N LEU A 3 -5.78 13.42 7.89
CA LEU A 3 -5.33 12.10 8.29
C LEU A 3 -4.82 11.35 7.06
N PHE A 4 -3.55 10.97 7.06
CA PHE A 4 -2.96 10.07 6.07
C PHE A 4 -2.87 8.67 6.66
N LEU A 5 -3.49 7.70 6.01
CA LEU A 5 -3.55 6.30 6.45
C LEU A 5 -2.71 5.42 5.54
N ALA A 6 -1.81 4.64 6.15
CA ALA A 6 -1.06 3.59 5.49
C ALA A 6 -1.10 2.31 6.33
N HIS A 7 -0.77 1.16 5.75
CA HIS A 7 -0.90 -0.10 6.47
C HIS A 7 0.41 -0.59 7.11
N THR A 8 1.58 -0.02 6.76
CA THR A 8 2.86 -0.34 7.41
C THR A 8 3.49 0.90 8.05
N LYS A 9 4.34 0.65 9.06
CA LYS A 9 5.10 1.71 9.74
C LYS A 9 5.99 2.48 8.78
N GLU A 10 6.65 1.78 7.86
CA GLU A 10 7.55 2.36 6.87
C GLU A 10 6.82 3.39 5.99
N LEU A 11 5.63 3.04 5.50
CA LEU A 11 4.81 3.95 4.68
C LEU A 11 4.29 5.14 5.48
N VAL A 12 3.96 4.95 6.77
CA VAL A 12 3.58 6.05 7.66
C VAL A 12 4.74 7.03 7.83
N LEU A 13 5.96 6.54 8.09
CA LEU A 13 7.15 7.37 8.25
C LEU A 13 7.53 8.08 6.94
N GLN A 14 7.44 7.39 5.81
CA GLN A 14 7.65 7.99 4.49
C GLN A 14 6.63 9.09 4.20
N GLY A 15 5.35 8.85 4.52
CA GLY A 15 4.30 9.86 4.41
C GLY A 15 4.60 11.08 5.28
N TYR A 16 4.95 10.87 6.53
CA TYR A 16 5.34 11.93 7.45
C TYR A 16 6.51 12.77 6.92
N ASP A 17 7.60 12.14 6.44
CA ASP A 17 8.74 12.84 5.88
C ASP A 17 8.37 13.64 4.62
N ASN A 18 7.46 13.11 3.80
CA ASN A 18 6.95 13.84 2.64
C ASN A 18 6.11 15.05 3.05
N PHE A 19 5.22 14.91 4.05
CA PHE A 19 4.43 16.04 4.55
C PHE A 19 5.34 17.16 5.09
N LYS A 20 6.40 16.83 5.82
CA LYS A 20 7.38 17.80 6.36
C LYS A 20 8.10 18.63 5.30
N ARG A 21 8.20 18.16 4.06
CA ARG A 21 8.80 18.95 2.96
C ARG A 21 7.94 20.15 2.56
N PHE A 22 6.63 20.10 2.82
CA PHE A 22 5.68 21.12 2.41
C PHE A 22 5.08 21.89 3.58
N TRP A 23 5.08 21.31 4.78
CA TRP A 23 4.59 21.91 6.01
C TRP A 23 5.64 21.91 7.10
N SER A 24 5.49 22.80 8.09
CA SER A 24 6.41 22.81 9.23
C SER A 24 6.35 21.48 10.00
N GLU A 25 7.44 21.10 10.64
CA GLU A 25 7.53 19.90 11.46
C GLU A 25 6.48 19.90 12.59
N GLU A 26 6.23 21.06 13.19
CA GLU A 26 5.25 21.27 14.24
C GLU A 26 3.81 21.02 13.81
N SER A 27 3.52 21.03 12.50
CA SER A 27 2.18 20.76 11.95
C SER A 27 1.97 19.32 11.49
N CYS A 28 3.00 18.46 11.61
CA CYS A 28 2.96 17.06 11.18
C CYS A 28 3.18 16.14 12.37
N GLY A 29 2.35 15.11 12.51
CA GLY A 29 2.43 14.11 13.56
C GLY A 29 2.40 12.70 13.01
N ARG A 30 2.83 11.75 13.85
CA ARG A 30 2.82 10.30 13.59
C ARG A 30 1.93 9.61 14.61
N TYR A 31 1.15 8.64 14.14
CA TYR A 31 0.35 7.80 15.03
C TYR A 31 0.54 6.31 14.65
N VAL A 32 1.65 5.76 15.09
CA VAL A 32 2.09 4.40 14.80
C VAL A 32 3.06 3.91 15.88
N ASP A 33 2.85 2.70 16.38
CA ASP A 33 3.67 2.07 17.42
C ASP A 33 3.89 3.00 18.64
N GLU A 34 5.12 3.42 18.91
CA GLU A 34 5.52 4.31 19.99
C GLU A 34 5.13 5.79 19.78
N PHE A 35 4.73 6.18 18.58
CA PHE A 35 4.35 7.56 18.26
C PHE A 35 2.86 7.76 18.39
N HIS A 36 2.44 8.72 19.23
CA HIS A 36 1.04 9.07 19.49
C HIS A 36 0.79 10.58 19.34
N GLU A 37 1.26 11.16 18.24
CA GLU A 37 1.21 12.60 17.94
C GLU A 37 -0.11 12.95 17.22
N SER A 38 -1.25 12.82 17.93
CA SER A 38 -2.61 12.96 17.38
C SER A 38 -3.10 14.40 17.20
N ASP A 39 -2.50 15.38 17.91
CA ASP A 39 -2.99 16.76 17.95
C ASP A 39 -2.50 17.64 16.80
N GLN A 40 -1.64 17.12 15.96
CA GLN A 40 -1.06 17.87 14.86
C GLN A 40 -2.08 18.13 13.73
N PHE A 41 -1.75 19.10 12.87
CA PHE A 41 -2.65 19.46 11.76
C PHE A 41 -2.72 18.35 10.70
N ASN A 42 -1.57 17.75 10.37
CA ASN A 42 -1.47 16.58 9.50
C ASN A 42 -0.96 15.39 10.32
N VAL A 43 -1.72 14.32 10.39
CA VAL A 43 -1.35 13.10 11.11
C VAL A 43 -1.16 11.96 10.11
N CYS A 44 0.04 11.37 10.10
CA CYS A 44 0.34 10.16 9.36
C CYS A 44 0.21 8.97 10.32
N ALA A 45 -0.66 8.04 10.01
CA ALA A 45 -1.03 6.98 10.94
C ALA A 45 -1.11 5.60 10.28
N SER A 46 -0.85 4.55 11.07
CA SER A 46 -1.16 3.20 10.63
C SER A 46 -2.65 2.89 10.87
N VAL A 47 -3.24 2.15 9.93
CA VAL A 47 -4.64 1.68 10.04
C VAL A 47 -4.84 0.91 11.36
N GLN A 48 -3.87 0.06 11.74
CA GLN A 48 -3.92 -0.74 12.95
C GLN A 48 -3.90 0.10 14.23
N SER A 49 -3.09 1.18 14.25
CA SER A 49 -3.04 2.07 15.43
C SER A 49 -4.32 2.88 15.56
N ILE A 50 -4.84 3.42 14.46
CA ILE A 50 -6.11 4.18 14.48
C ILE A 50 -7.28 3.31 14.91
N VAL A 51 -7.45 2.12 14.31
CA VAL A 51 -8.62 1.27 14.59
C VAL A 51 -8.68 0.77 16.05
N ARG A 52 -7.51 0.68 16.71
CA ARG A 52 -7.41 0.27 18.11
C ARG A 52 -7.71 1.39 19.11
N ASN A 53 -7.56 2.64 18.69
CA ASN A 53 -7.62 3.82 19.55
C ASN A 53 -8.55 4.89 18.94
N LEU A 54 -9.66 4.48 18.33
CA LEU A 54 -10.61 5.42 17.71
C LEU A 54 -11.16 6.43 18.72
N GLU A 55 -11.37 6.01 19.97
CA GLU A 55 -11.86 6.84 21.05
C GLU A 55 -10.93 7.99 21.44
N ASP A 56 -9.65 7.93 21.07
CA ASP A 56 -8.68 9.02 21.33
C ASP A 56 -8.88 10.21 20.36
N PHE A 57 -9.77 10.07 19.37
CA PHE A 57 -10.00 11.05 18.33
C PHE A 57 -11.43 11.56 18.32
N ASP A 58 -11.61 12.86 18.07
CA ASP A 58 -12.92 13.40 17.73
C ASP A 58 -13.31 12.94 16.31
N PRO A 59 -14.53 12.44 16.09
CA PRO A 59 -15.02 12.03 14.76
C PRO A 59 -14.93 13.13 13.70
N TYR A 60 -14.95 14.39 14.07
CA TYR A 60 -14.86 15.56 13.20
C TYR A 60 -13.45 16.18 13.14
N GLN A 61 -12.46 15.55 13.78
CA GLN A 61 -11.10 16.08 13.88
C GLN A 61 -10.45 16.30 12.50
N PHE A 62 -10.69 15.40 11.57
CA PHE A 62 -10.08 15.42 10.25
C PHE A 62 -11.09 15.78 9.16
N GLY A 63 -10.86 16.90 8.49
CA GLY A 63 -11.67 17.31 7.32
C GLY A 63 -11.28 16.53 6.04
N TYR A 64 -10.05 16.01 5.99
CA TYR A 64 -9.52 15.23 4.88
C TYR A 64 -8.94 13.92 5.36
N ILE A 65 -9.28 12.82 4.68
CA ILE A 65 -8.65 11.51 4.89
C ILE A 65 -8.03 11.07 3.56
N ILE A 66 -6.75 10.72 3.60
CA ILE A 66 -6.00 10.16 2.48
C ILE A 66 -5.66 8.72 2.82
N ILE A 67 -6.00 7.78 1.96
CA ILE A 67 -5.75 6.35 2.15
C ILE A 67 -4.78 5.89 1.08
N ASP A 68 -3.59 5.52 1.50
CA ASP A 68 -2.60 4.88 0.64
C ASP A 68 -2.91 3.39 0.49
N GLU A 69 -2.63 2.82 -0.70
CA GLU A 69 -3.00 1.46 -1.07
C GLU A 69 -4.49 1.16 -0.81
N CYS A 70 -5.33 2.06 -1.29
CA CYS A 70 -6.78 2.04 -1.01
C CYS A 70 -7.51 0.81 -1.56
N HIS A 71 -6.86 -0.05 -2.36
CA HIS A 71 -7.41 -1.35 -2.74
C HIS A 71 -7.67 -2.25 -1.51
N HIS A 72 -7.11 -1.94 -0.34
CA HIS A 72 -7.43 -2.57 0.93
C HIS A 72 -8.65 -1.94 1.65
N ALA A 73 -9.22 -0.85 1.13
CA ALA A 73 -10.26 -0.08 1.84
C ALA A 73 -11.55 -0.86 2.12
N ALA A 74 -11.83 -1.93 1.40
CA ALA A 74 -12.97 -2.80 1.66
C ALA A 74 -12.80 -3.68 2.92
N ALA A 75 -11.59 -3.82 3.47
CA ALA A 75 -11.36 -4.59 4.69
C ALA A 75 -12.04 -3.93 5.90
N ASP A 76 -12.53 -4.76 6.84
CA ASP A 76 -13.28 -4.34 8.03
C ASP A 76 -12.59 -3.24 8.85
N THR A 77 -11.26 -3.27 8.94
CA THR A 77 -10.47 -2.28 9.67
C THR A 77 -10.60 -0.89 9.07
N TYR A 78 -10.52 -0.77 7.74
CA TYR A 78 -10.71 0.49 7.04
C TYR A 78 -12.16 0.97 7.13
N GLN A 79 -13.12 0.05 6.96
CA GLN A 79 -14.54 0.39 7.05
C GLN A 79 -14.91 0.93 8.45
N LYS A 80 -14.33 0.40 9.53
CA LYS A 80 -14.51 0.94 10.89
C LYS A 80 -14.01 2.37 11.00
N ILE A 81 -12.84 2.67 10.45
CA ILE A 81 -12.25 4.02 10.47
C ILE A 81 -13.13 5.00 9.67
N LEU A 82 -13.54 4.60 8.46
CA LEU A 82 -14.38 5.42 7.58
C LEU A 82 -15.79 5.63 8.14
N ALA A 83 -16.32 4.69 8.91
CA ALA A 83 -17.60 4.82 9.59
C ALA A 83 -17.51 5.77 10.79
N TYR A 84 -16.38 5.78 11.50
CA TYR A 84 -16.15 6.59 12.68
C TYR A 84 -15.96 8.06 12.34
N PHE A 85 -14.97 8.38 11.49
CA PHE A 85 -14.69 9.76 11.10
C PHE A 85 -15.74 10.33 10.14
N LYS A 86 -15.89 11.65 10.18
CA LYS A 86 -16.83 12.43 9.35
C LYS A 86 -16.08 13.47 8.53
N PRO A 87 -15.21 13.04 7.59
CA PRO A 87 -14.43 13.96 6.78
C PRO A 87 -15.32 14.66 5.74
N ASN A 88 -14.90 15.85 5.30
CA ASN A 88 -15.49 16.52 4.15
C ASN A 88 -15.09 15.84 2.82
N PHE A 89 -13.89 15.20 2.81
CA PHE A 89 -13.35 14.58 1.61
C PHE A 89 -12.45 13.38 1.96
N THR A 90 -12.61 12.30 1.21
CA THR A 90 -11.75 11.11 1.31
C THR A 90 -11.09 10.84 -0.04
N LEU A 91 -9.77 10.72 -0.07
CA LEU A 91 -8.96 10.39 -1.23
C LEU A 91 -8.35 9.00 -1.06
N GLY A 92 -8.56 8.13 -2.03
CA GLY A 92 -7.86 6.85 -2.15
C GLY A 92 -6.78 6.93 -3.22
N LEU A 93 -5.59 6.41 -2.90
CA LEU A 93 -4.46 6.25 -3.80
C LEU A 93 -4.15 4.76 -3.93
N THR A 94 -3.96 4.26 -5.14
CA THR A 94 -3.53 2.87 -5.37
C THR A 94 -2.86 2.73 -6.72
N ALA A 95 -1.89 1.84 -6.81
CA ALA A 95 -1.31 1.39 -8.08
C ALA A 95 -2.16 0.31 -8.76
N THR A 96 -3.10 -0.30 -8.03
CA THR A 96 -3.99 -1.36 -8.51
C THR A 96 -5.43 -1.02 -8.13
N ASP A 97 -6.29 -0.84 -9.10
CA ASP A 97 -7.70 -0.49 -8.89
C ASP A 97 -8.61 -1.73 -8.76
N GLU A 98 -8.09 -2.90 -9.11
CA GLU A 98 -8.79 -4.18 -9.00
C GLU A 98 -8.13 -5.07 -7.96
N ARG A 99 -8.91 -5.57 -7.01
CA ARG A 99 -8.48 -6.62 -6.08
C ARG A 99 -8.73 -8.00 -6.70
N ALA A 100 -7.86 -8.95 -6.34
CA ALA A 100 -8.02 -10.34 -6.74
C ALA A 100 -9.33 -11.00 -6.24
N ASP A 101 -9.97 -10.44 -5.23
CA ASP A 101 -11.27 -10.87 -4.68
C ASP A 101 -12.49 -10.20 -5.35
N GLY A 102 -12.28 -9.36 -6.36
CA GLY A 102 -13.34 -8.71 -7.13
C GLY A 102 -14.12 -7.63 -6.36
N GLU A 103 -13.61 -7.14 -5.23
CA GLU A 103 -14.25 -6.06 -4.50
C GLU A 103 -14.15 -4.73 -5.24
N ASP A 104 -15.27 -4.01 -5.29
CA ASP A 104 -15.41 -2.76 -6.01
C ASP A 104 -15.05 -1.55 -5.11
N LEU A 105 -13.95 -0.88 -5.43
CA LEU A 105 -13.53 0.34 -4.74
C LEU A 105 -14.56 1.47 -4.81
N LEU A 106 -15.41 1.49 -5.85
CA LEU A 106 -16.46 2.50 -6.00
C LEU A 106 -17.58 2.37 -4.96
N LYS A 107 -17.66 1.22 -4.23
CA LYS A 107 -18.54 1.12 -3.04
C LYS A 107 -18.05 2.01 -1.90
N THR A 108 -16.74 2.22 -1.80
CA THR A 108 -16.12 3.06 -0.77
C THR A 108 -15.87 4.47 -1.26
N PHE A 109 -15.37 4.62 -2.51
CA PHE A 109 -15.07 5.90 -3.13
C PHE A 109 -16.08 6.17 -4.25
N GLN A 110 -16.72 7.31 -4.23
CA GLN A 110 -17.84 7.64 -5.14
C GLN A 110 -17.45 7.71 -6.61
N LYS A 111 -16.20 8.06 -6.93
CA LYS A 111 -15.69 8.14 -8.30
C LYS A 111 -14.18 8.05 -8.39
N VAL A 112 -13.71 7.69 -9.56
CA VAL A 112 -12.29 7.82 -9.96
C VAL A 112 -12.04 9.27 -10.37
N ALA A 113 -11.09 9.94 -9.73
CA ALA A 113 -10.70 11.31 -10.05
C ALA A 113 -9.64 11.35 -11.16
N HIS A 114 -8.71 10.40 -11.16
CA HIS A 114 -7.64 10.29 -12.14
C HIS A 114 -7.20 8.84 -12.27
N ARG A 115 -6.83 8.43 -13.48
CA ARG A 115 -6.22 7.14 -13.79
C ARG A 115 -5.03 7.40 -14.72
N LEU A 116 -3.93 6.72 -14.44
CA LEU A 116 -2.73 6.73 -15.29
C LEU A 116 -2.20 5.29 -15.37
N ASP A 117 -2.37 4.67 -16.51
CA ASP A 117 -1.85 3.33 -16.77
C ASP A 117 -0.35 3.35 -17.03
N ILE A 118 0.33 2.21 -16.85
CA ILE A 118 1.79 2.11 -17.03
C ILE A 118 2.19 2.48 -18.48
N GLU A 119 1.41 2.07 -19.45
CA GLU A 119 1.64 2.36 -20.88
C GLU A 119 1.59 3.87 -21.13
N ASP A 120 0.53 4.53 -20.67
CA ASP A 120 0.38 6.00 -20.74
C ASP A 120 1.51 6.74 -20.02
N ALA A 121 1.92 6.25 -18.84
CA ALA A 121 3.00 6.85 -18.07
C ALA A 121 4.37 6.74 -18.78
N VAL A 122 4.60 5.64 -19.49
CA VAL A 122 5.80 5.45 -20.33
C VAL A 122 5.74 6.37 -21.56
N GLU A 123 4.59 6.44 -22.25
CA GLU A 123 4.41 7.33 -23.42
C GLU A 123 4.60 8.81 -23.07
N GLN A 124 4.15 9.22 -21.88
CA GLN A 124 4.33 10.57 -21.37
C GLN A 124 5.74 10.84 -20.81
N GLY A 125 6.63 9.85 -20.80
CA GLY A 125 7.98 9.98 -20.25
C GLY A 125 8.07 10.11 -18.73
N ILE A 126 6.99 9.79 -18.02
CA ILE A 126 6.93 9.77 -16.53
C ILE A 126 7.64 8.53 -16.00
N LEU A 127 7.47 7.40 -16.67
CA LEU A 127 8.14 6.14 -16.39
C LEU A 127 9.08 5.76 -17.53
N VAL A 128 10.13 5.02 -17.19
CA VAL A 128 11.03 4.41 -18.21
C VAL A 128 10.35 3.18 -18.82
N PRO A 129 10.62 2.86 -20.10
CA PRO A 129 10.11 1.65 -20.72
C PRO A 129 10.52 0.39 -19.95
N VAL A 130 9.57 -0.52 -19.73
CA VAL A 130 9.83 -1.80 -19.07
C VAL A 130 10.30 -2.82 -20.11
N ARG A 131 11.47 -3.39 -19.89
CA ARG A 131 11.98 -4.53 -20.67
C ARG A 131 11.82 -5.80 -19.83
N CYS A 132 10.89 -6.67 -20.21
CA CYS A 132 10.67 -7.94 -19.53
C CYS A 132 11.49 -9.04 -20.20
N ILE A 133 12.43 -9.65 -19.48
CA ILE A 133 13.21 -10.80 -19.91
C ILE A 133 12.69 -12.05 -19.20
N ARG A 134 12.15 -12.99 -19.97
CA ARG A 134 11.65 -14.26 -19.43
C ARG A 134 12.75 -15.33 -19.49
N ILE A 135 13.31 -15.68 -18.36
CA ILE A 135 14.29 -16.76 -18.22
C ILE A 135 13.54 -18.08 -17.98
N LYS A 136 13.68 -19.04 -18.91
CA LYS A 136 13.13 -20.39 -18.72
C LYS A 136 14.10 -21.21 -17.86
N THR A 137 13.60 -21.81 -16.79
CA THR A 137 14.34 -22.72 -15.93
C THR A 137 13.66 -24.09 -15.93
N ASN A 138 14.43 -25.17 -15.79
CA ASN A 138 13.94 -26.55 -15.72
C ASN A 138 13.48 -26.94 -14.31
N ILE A 139 12.83 -26.01 -13.59
CA ILE A 139 12.33 -26.29 -12.25
C ILE A 139 10.99 -27.03 -12.37
N ASP A 140 10.93 -28.21 -11.77
CA ASP A 140 9.71 -28.99 -11.66
C ASP A 140 9.03 -28.69 -10.33
N LEU A 141 7.83 -28.12 -10.39
CA LEU A 141 7.03 -27.76 -9.23
C LEU A 141 5.94 -28.79 -8.90
N ARG A 142 5.92 -29.94 -9.59
CA ARG A 142 4.86 -30.96 -9.38
C ARG A 142 4.84 -31.54 -7.96
N ASP A 143 5.99 -31.55 -7.29
CA ASP A 143 6.13 -32.06 -5.92
C ASP A 143 5.94 -30.99 -4.85
N VAL A 144 5.69 -29.73 -5.24
CA VAL A 144 5.44 -28.64 -4.29
C VAL A 144 4.00 -28.68 -3.81
N ARG A 145 3.80 -28.81 -2.51
CA ARG A 145 2.46 -28.83 -1.92
C ARG A 145 1.73 -27.51 -2.15
N ILE A 146 0.42 -27.60 -2.37
CA ILE A 146 -0.45 -26.44 -2.54
C ILE A 146 -1.34 -26.34 -1.31
N ASN A 147 -1.31 -25.19 -0.65
CA ASN A 147 -2.16 -24.85 0.48
C ASN A 147 -3.23 -23.84 0.00
N GLY A 148 -4.42 -24.34 -0.35
CA GLY A 148 -5.46 -23.56 -0.99
C GLY A 148 -5.07 -23.12 -2.40
N PHE A 149 -4.92 -21.80 -2.64
CA PHE A 149 -4.48 -21.23 -3.93
C PHE A 149 -3.00 -20.86 -3.99
N LYS A 150 -2.22 -21.15 -2.93
CA LYS A 150 -0.79 -20.79 -2.84
C LYS A 150 0.08 -22.01 -2.66
N TYR A 151 1.25 -22.00 -3.28
CA TYR A 151 2.29 -22.98 -3.01
C TYR A 151 2.78 -22.89 -1.56
N ASN A 152 3.13 -24.03 -0.95
CA ASN A 152 3.80 -24.02 0.33
C ASN A 152 5.17 -23.31 0.20
N SER A 153 5.39 -22.27 1.01
CA SER A 153 6.56 -21.41 0.88
C SER A 153 7.89 -22.15 1.12
N LEU A 154 7.95 -23.06 2.12
CA LEU A 154 9.15 -23.81 2.43
C LEU A 154 9.49 -24.82 1.32
N ASP A 155 8.50 -25.54 0.81
CA ASP A 155 8.70 -26.48 -0.30
C ASP A 155 9.11 -25.73 -1.57
N LEU A 156 8.48 -24.59 -1.83
CA LEU A 156 8.80 -23.73 -2.98
C LEU A 156 10.23 -23.21 -2.88
N GLU A 157 10.63 -22.69 -1.72
CA GLU A 157 11.97 -22.18 -1.48
C GLU A 157 13.04 -23.24 -1.72
N SER A 158 12.85 -24.46 -1.20
CA SER A 158 13.78 -25.58 -1.40
C SER A 158 13.98 -25.98 -2.87
N LYS A 159 12.96 -25.77 -3.72
CA LYS A 159 12.99 -26.09 -5.15
C LYS A 159 13.48 -24.92 -6.02
N ILE A 160 13.22 -23.69 -5.57
CA ILE A 160 13.54 -22.47 -6.33
C ILE A 160 14.97 -21.97 -6.06
N VAL A 161 15.46 -22.09 -4.84
CA VAL A 161 16.81 -21.65 -4.46
C VAL A 161 17.85 -22.65 -4.96
N VAL A 162 18.13 -22.60 -6.26
CA VAL A 162 19.15 -23.41 -6.92
C VAL A 162 20.30 -22.48 -7.34
N PRO A 163 21.55 -22.70 -6.85
CA PRO A 163 22.68 -21.82 -7.12
C PRO A 163 22.88 -21.52 -8.61
N GLY A 164 22.82 -22.54 -9.47
CA GLY A 164 22.98 -22.36 -10.92
C GLY A 164 21.89 -21.49 -11.57
N ARG A 165 20.65 -21.51 -11.07
CA ARG A 165 19.57 -20.64 -11.54
C ARG A 165 19.79 -19.19 -11.10
N ASN A 166 20.19 -19.00 -9.84
CA ASN A 166 20.44 -17.67 -9.33
C ASN A 166 21.61 -17.01 -10.05
N GLN A 167 22.66 -17.79 -10.39
CA GLN A 167 23.75 -17.30 -11.21
C GLN A 167 23.28 -16.90 -12.61
N LEU A 168 22.44 -17.72 -13.28
CA LEU A 168 21.88 -17.40 -14.58
C LEU A 168 21.07 -16.10 -14.57
N ILE A 169 20.29 -15.84 -13.49
CA ILE A 169 19.53 -14.59 -13.35
C ILE A 169 20.50 -13.41 -13.23
N VAL A 170 21.54 -13.52 -12.40
CA VAL A 170 22.55 -12.47 -12.22
C VAL A 170 23.29 -12.21 -13.53
N ASP A 171 23.72 -13.24 -14.22
CA ASP A 171 24.46 -13.12 -15.49
C ASP A 171 23.58 -12.43 -16.57
N THR A 172 22.29 -12.81 -16.67
CA THR A 172 21.33 -12.18 -17.59
C THR A 172 21.04 -10.71 -17.24
N TYR A 173 21.14 -10.34 -15.96
CA TYR A 173 20.94 -8.95 -15.54
C TYR A 173 22.15 -8.07 -15.88
N LEU A 174 23.35 -8.66 -15.90
CA LEU A 174 24.62 -7.95 -16.17
C LEU A 174 24.93 -7.79 -17.66
N GLU A 175 24.23 -8.53 -18.56
CA GLU A 175 24.28 -8.35 -20.03
C GLU A 175 23.35 -7.21 -20.48
#